data_b395e7a77732df1340ecfbe597e6edf2
#
_entry.id   b395e7a77732df1340ecfbe597e6edf2
#
_cell.length_a   1.000
_cell.length_b   1.000
_cell.length_c   1.000
_cell.angle_alpha   90.00
_cell.angle_beta   90.00
_cell.angle_gamma   90.00
#
_symmetry.space_group_name_H-M   'P 1'
#
loop_
_entity.id
_entity.type
_entity.pdbx_description
1 polymer ?
#
loop_
_entity_poly.entity_id
_entity_poly.type
_entity_poly.pdbx_seq_one_letter_code
_entity_poly.pdbx_strand_id
1 'polypeptide(L)'
;MIKQFLCIINSEFKDYNRRKFLQDLMAGITVAAVALPLALAFGVSSGTTAAAGLITAIVAGIIISSLSGAFYQISGPTGAMAAILISLIGKYGMNGIFIATFMAGIFLLLAGIFRLGNLISLIPSPVITGFTSGIAIIIASGQIKNFFGIEHFTGSFFDLM
;
A
#
# COMPACT_ATOMS: atom_id res chain seq x y z
N MET A 1 -23.04 -7.86 6.03
CA MET A 1 -21.93 -7.40 5.19
C MET A 1 -22.36 -7.04 3.79
N ILE A 2 -22.84 -7.98 2.97
CA ILE A 2 -23.27 -7.74 1.57
C ILE A 2 -24.39 -6.68 1.47
N LYS A 3 -25.39 -6.70 2.35
CA LYS A 3 -26.45 -5.68 2.38
C LYS A 3 -25.93 -4.27 2.71
N GLN A 4 -24.97 -4.15 3.59
CA GLN A 4 -24.36 -2.86 3.92
C GLN A 4 -23.51 -2.32 2.75
N PHE A 5 -22.75 -3.20 2.10
CA PHE A 5 -21.98 -2.86 0.91
C PHE A 5 -22.87 -2.40 -0.25
N LEU A 6 -23.94 -3.12 -0.54
CA LEU A 6 -24.92 -2.73 -1.55
C LEU A 6 -25.65 -1.42 -1.20
N CYS A 7 -25.94 -1.19 0.07
CA CYS A 7 -26.54 0.06 0.53
C CYS A 7 -25.61 1.26 0.32
N ILE A 8 -24.29 1.09 0.61
CA ILE A 8 -23.29 2.13 0.39
C ILE A 8 -23.16 2.44 -1.10
N ILE A 9 -23.03 1.43 -1.96
CA ILE A 9 -22.95 1.63 -3.40
C ILE A 9 -24.20 2.36 -3.91
N ASN A 10 -25.38 1.91 -3.52
CA ASN A 10 -26.61 2.51 -3.99
C ASN A 10 -26.81 3.96 -3.50
N SER A 11 -26.31 4.30 -2.31
CA SER A 11 -26.36 5.66 -1.78
C SER A 11 -25.39 6.61 -2.51
N GLU A 12 -24.19 6.13 -2.87
CA GLU A 12 -23.18 6.92 -3.58
C GLU A 12 -23.57 7.20 -5.05
N PHE A 13 -24.16 6.21 -5.73
CA PHE A 13 -24.52 6.36 -7.14
C PHE A 13 -25.91 6.98 -7.36
N LYS A 14 -26.69 7.21 -6.30
CA LYS A 14 -28.07 7.73 -6.41
C LYS A 14 -28.16 9.14 -7.01
N ASP A 15 -27.15 9.98 -6.79
CA ASP A 15 -27.08 11.35 -7.29
C ASP A 15 -25.83 11.58 -8.17
N TYR A 16 -25.36 10.52 -8.86
CA TYR A 16 -24.17 10.63 -9.70
C TYR A 16 -24.48 11.39 -10.98
N ASN A 17 -23.82 12.54 -11.17
CA ASN A 17 -24.03 13.44 -12.30
C ASN A 17 -22.72 13.65 -13.07
N ARG A 18 -22.79 14.15 -14.31
CA ARG A 18 -21.64 14.49 -15.16
C ARG A 18 -20.60 15.36 -14.44
N ARG A 19 -21.05 16.28 -13.61
CA ARG A 19 -20.16 17.14 -12.83
C ARG A 19 -19.33 16.34 -11.80
N LYS A 20 -19.96 15.42 -11.10
CA LYS A 20 -19.26 14.51 -10.15
C LYS A 20 -18.28 13.61 -10.88
N PHE A 21 -18.68 13.06 -12.03
CA PHE A 21 -17.78 12.25 -12.86
C PHE A 21 -16.51 13.02 -13.29
N LEU A 22 -16.65 14.27 -13.72
CA LEU A 22 -15.50 15.10 -14.09
C LEU A 22 -14.60 15.40 -12.87
N GLN A 23 -15.19 15.65 -11.71
CA GLN A 23 -14.43 15.85 -10.47
C GLN A 23 -13.65 14.58 -10.09
N ASP A 24 -14.29 13.42 -10.16
CA ASP A 24 -13.64 12.13 -9.88
C ASP A 24 -12.53 11.81 -10.88
N LEU A 25 -12.74 12.12 -12.16
CA LEU A 25 -11.75 11.94 -13.20
C LEU A 25 -10.50 12.82 -12.95
N MET A 26 -10.71 14.10 -12.61
CA MET A 26 -9.60 15.02 -12.29
C MET A 26 -8.87 14.60 -11.02
N ALA A 27 -9.61 14.17 -10.00
CA ALA A 27 -9.02 13.60 -8.78
C ALA A 27 -8.21 12.33 -9.11
N GLY A 28 -8.75 11.44 -9.93
CA GLY A 28 -8.07 10.21 -10.37
C GLY A 28 -6.77 10.49 -11.13
N ILE A 29 -6.77 11.48 -12.05
CA ILE A 29 -5.56 11.89 -12.78
C ILE A 29 -4.50 12.46 -11.80
N THR A 30 -4.91 13.29 -10.85
CA THR A 30 -4.01 13.87 -9.85
C THR A 30 -3.38 12.78 -8.99
N VAL A 31 -4.18 11.82 -8.54
CA VAL A 31 -3.70 10.68 -7.77
C VAL A 31 -2.78 9.79 -8.58
N ALA A 32 -3.12 9.51 -9.84
CA ALA A 32 -2.28 8.71 -10.73
C ALA A 32 -0.90 9.34 -10.95
N ALA A 33 -0.84 10.68 -11.10
CA ALA A 33 0.42 11.40 -11.25
C ALA A 33 1.38 11.20 -10.07
N VAL A 34 0.85 11.00 -8.86
CA VAL A 34 1.66 10.71 -7.66
C VAL A 34 1.88 9.21 -7.47
N ALA A 35 0.85 8.41 -7.73
CA ALA A 35 0.88 6.97 -7.47
C ALA A 35 1.79 6.20 -8.45
N LEU A 36 1.87 6.61 -9.72
CA LEU A 36 2.69 5.93 -10.71
C LEU A 36 4.20 5.98 -10.40
N PRO A 37 4.83 7.14 -10.15
CA PRO A 37 6.24 7.19 -9.75
C PRO A 37 6.50 6.40 -8.45
N LEU A 38 5.57 6.48 -7.51
CA LEU A 38 5.67 5.78 -6.23
C LEU A 38 5.63 4.25 -6.42
N ALA A 39 4.75 3.76 -7.29
CA ALA A 39 4.64 2.34 -7.61
C ALA A 39 5.91 1.80 -8.26
N LEU A 40 6.51 2.56 -9.20
CA LEU A 40 7.77 2.22 -9.83
C LEU A 40 8.91 2.18 -8.79
N ALA A 41 9.01 3.20 -7.95
CA ALA A 41 10.05 3.30 -6.93
C ALA A 41 9.96 2.15 -5.91
N PHE A 42 8.77 1.83 -5.41
CA PHE A 42 8.59 0.72 -4.47
C PHE A 42 8.72 -0.65 -5.12
N GLY A 43 8.39 -0.79 -6.41
CA GLY A 43 8.68 -2.00 -7.17
C GLY A 43 10.18 -2.31 -7.14
N VAL A 44 11.01 -1.35 -7.54
CA VAL A 44 12.48 -1.50 -7.52
C VAL A 44 13.00 -1.65 -6.08
N SER A 45 12.54 -0.82 -5.15
CA SER A 45 12.99 -0.87 -3.74
C SER A 45 12.65 -2.18 -3.04
N SER A 46 11.61 -2.88 -3.45
CA SER A 46 11.25 -4.19 -2.90
C SER A 46 12.02 -5.35 -3.52
N GLY A 47 12.98 -5.07 -4.42
CA GLY A 47 13.79 -6.10 -5.09
C GLY A 47 13.08 -6.79 -6.27
N THR A 48 11.97 -6.21 -6.75
CA THR A 48 11.28 -6.64 -7.97
C THR A 48 11.60 -5.69 -9.14
N THR A 49 10.91 -5.83 -10.26
CA THR A 49 11.06 -4.90 -11.37
C THR A 49 10.10 -3.71 -11.25
N ALA A 50 10.49 -2.57 -11.81
CA ALA A 50 9.62 -1.39 -11.87
C ALA A 50 8.27 -1.71 -12.55
N ALA A 51 8.30 -2.53 -13.62
CA ALA A 51 7.10 -2.98 -14.33
C ALA A 51 6.18 -3.82 -13.43
N ALA A 52 6.74 -4.73 -12.62
CA ALA A 52 5.96 -5.52 -11.66
C ALA A 52 5.28 -4.63 -10.62
N GLY A 53 5.98 -3.61 -10.09
CA GLY A 53 5.41 -2.64 -9.18
C GLY A 53 4.24 -1.88 -9.80
N LEU A 54 4.38 -1.44 -11.05
CA LEU A 54 3.35 -0.72 -11.78
C LEU A 54 2.10 -1.59 -12.04
N ILE A 55 2.29 -2.80 -12.55
CA ILE A 55 1.20 -3.75 -12.82
C ILE A 55 0.45 -4.06 -11.52
N THR A 56 1.18 -4.32 -10.43
CA THR A 56 0.58 -4.60 -9.13
C THR A 56 -0.24 -3.41 -8.64
N ALA A 57 0.26 -2.19 -8.77
CA ALA A 57 -0.45 -0.99 -8.35
C ALA A 57 -1.75 -0.78 -9.15
N ILE A 58 -1.72 -1.00 -10.48
CA ILE A 58 -2.91 -0.88 -11.33
C ILE A 58 -3.95 -1.93 -10.96
N VAL A 59 -3.55 -3.21 -10.91
CA VAL A 59 -4.47 -4.32 -10.62
C VAL A 59 -5.03 -4.22 -9.21
N ALA A 60 -4.16 -3.99 -8.22
CA ALA A 60 -4.58 -3.82 -6.84
C ALA A 60 -5.46 -2.57 -6.66
N GLY A 61 -5.11 -1.45 -7.31
CA GLY A 61 -5.91 -0.24 -7.29
C GLY A 61 -7.33 -0.47 -7.79
N ILE A 62 -7.51 -1.15 -8.92
CA ILE A 62 -8.83 -1.45 -9.48
C ILE A 62 -9.61 -2.40 -8.55
N ILE A 63 -9.00 -3.52 -8.15
CA ILE A 63 -9.69 -4.55 -7.35
C ILE A 63 -10.05 -4.00 -5.96
N ILE A 64 -9.10 -3.37 -5.27
CA ILE A 64 -9.32 -2.91 -3.90
C ILE A 64 -10.28 -1.72 -3.88
N SER A 65 -10.16 -0.77 -4.80
CA SER A 65 -11.10 0.35 -4.89
C SER A 65 -12.52 -0.11 -5.20
N SER A 66 -12.68 -1.14 -6.05
CA SER A 66 -14.00 -1.69 -6.39
C SER A 66 -14.65 -2.46 -5.24
N LEU A 67 -13.85 -3.08 -4.36
CA LEU A 67 -14.32 -3.88 -3.23
C LEU A 67 -14.26 -3.12 -1.89
N SER A 68 -13.66 -1.93 -1.86
CA SER A 68 -13.55 -1.12 -0.64
C SER A 68 -14.89 -0.52 -0.26
N GLY A 69 -15.21 -0.58 1.04
CA GLY A 69 -16.34 0.15 1.62
C GLY A 69 -15.93 1.48 2.28
N ALA A 70 -14.70 1.91 2.11
CA ALA A 70 -14.18 3.16 2.69
C ALA A 70 -14.17 4.27 1.64
N PHE A 71 -14.73 5.43 2.02
CA PHE A 71 -14.75 6.62 1.17
C PHE A 71 -13.36 7.26 1.11
N TYR A 72 -13.01 7.81 -0.06
CA TYR A 72 -11.77 8.57 -0.28
C TYR A 72 -10.47 7.81 0.05
N GLN A 73 -10.50 6.49 0.01
CA GLN A 73 -9.33 5.65 0.28
C GLN A 73 -8.74 5.13 -1.03
N ILE A 74 -7.42 5.27 -1.15
CA ILE A 74 -6.64 4.69 -2.24
C ILE A 74 -5.69 3.67 -1.65
N SER A 75 -5.69 2.47 -2.22
CA SER A 75 -4.71 1.44 -1.88
C SER A 75 -3.47 1.61 -2.75
N GLY A 76 -2.31 1.52 -2.13
CA GLY A 76 -1.04 1.65 -2.83
C GLY A 76 0.10 0.97 -2.07
N PRO A 77 1.27 0.88 -2.71
CA PRO A 77 2.46 0.32 -2.07
C PRO A 77 2.91 1.20 -0.90
N THR A 78 3.46 0.57 0.14
CA THR A 78 3.98 1.27 1.32
C THR A 78 5.45 0.93 1.53
N GLY A 79 6.24 1.92 1.99
CA GLY A 79 7.67 1.73 2.25
C GLY A 79 7.95 0.68 3.33
N ALA A 80 7.08 0.55 4.32
CA ALA A 80 7.19 -0.48 5.35
C ALA A 80 7.09 -1.89 4.75
N MET A 81 6.19 -2.10 3.81
CA MET A 81 6.05 -3.39 3.12
C MET A 81 7.24 -3.66 2.20
N ALA A 82 7.79 -2.65 1.54
CA ALA A 82 8.97 -2.81 0.71
C ALA A 82 10.16 -3.36 1.51
N ALA A 83 10.41 -2.85 2.71
CA ALA A 83 11.48 -3.33 3.59
C ALA A 83 11.30 -4.82 3.98
N ILE A 84 10.06 -5.23 4.28
CA ILE A 84 9.73 -6.63 4.58
C ILE A 84 9.95 -7.51 3.35
N LEU A 85 9.52 -7.06 2.18
CA LEU A 85 9.65 -7.81 0.93
C LEU A 85 11.11 -8.04 0.54
N ILE A 86 11.99 -7.04 0.68
CA ILE A 86 13.44 -7.20 0.45
C ILE A 86 14.00 -8.33 1.31
N SER A 87 13.67 -8.32 2.61
CA SER A 87 14.13 -9.34 3.55
C SER A 87 13.61 -10.74 3.15
N LEU A 88 12.37 -10.84 2.70
CA LEU A 88 11.78 -12.09 2.23
C LEU A 88 12.45 -12.60 0.94
N ILE A 89 12.66 -11.69 -0.03
CA ILE A 89 13.33 -12.05 -1.29
C ILE A 89 14.73 -12.59 -1.02
N GLY A 90 15.49 -11.94 -0.14
CA GLY A 90 16.83 -12.37 0.21
C GLY A 90 16.89 -13.77 0.85
N LYS A 91 15.85 -14.17 1.58
CA LYS A 91 15.81 -15.49 2.25
C LYS A 91 15.15 -16.59 1.45
N TYR A 92 14.05 -16.30 0.75
CA TYR A 92 13.17 -17.31 0.14
C TYR A 92 12.97 -17.12 -1.36
N GLY A 93 13.55 -16.09 -1.95
CA GLY A 93 13.38 -15.74 -3.37
C GLY A 93 11.95 -15.30 -3.71
N MET A 94 11.68 -15.16 -5.00
CA MET A 94 10.36 -14.70 -5.50
C MET A 94 9.21 -15.66 -5.15
N ASN A 95 9.45 -16.97 -5.13
CA ASN A 95 8.43 -17.95 -4.75
C ASN A 95 7.97 -17.78 -3.30
N GLY A 96 8.87 -17.39 -2.41
CA GLY A 96 8.56 -17.10 -1.02
C GLY A 96 7.59 -15.93 -0.86
N ILE A 97 7.72 -14.89 -1.70
CA ILE A 97 6.80 -13.75 -1.70
C ILE A 97 5.38 -14.18 -2.10
N PHE A 98 5.24 -14.97 -3.16
CA PHE A 98 3.91 -15.41 -3.59
C PHE A 98 3.19 -16.19 -2.49
N ILE A 99 3.89 -17.11 -1.83
CA ILE A 99 3.34 -17.90 -0.72
C ILE A 99 2.98 -16.97 0.46
N ALA A 100 3.89 -16.10 0.86
CA ALA A 100 3.67 -15.16 1.97
C ALA A 100 2.49 -14.22 1.71
N THR A 101 2.38 -13.67 0.50
CA THR A 101 1.28 -12.79 0.10
C THR A 101 -0.05 -13.52 0.07
N PHE A 102 -0.06 -14.77 -0.43
CA PHE A 102 -1.26 -15.60 -0.43
C PHE A 102 -1.73 -15.91 1.00
N MET A 103 -0.80 -16.30 1.87
CA MET A 103 -1.10 -16.53 3.29
C MET A 103 -1.61 -15.26 3.99
N ALA A 104 -0.96 -14.12 3.74
CA ALA A 104 -1.41 -12.84 4.28
C ALA A 104 -2.83 -12.49 3.82
N GLY A 105 -3.17 -12.76 2.55
CA GLY A 105 -4.52 -12.61 2.01
C GLY A 105 -5.55 -13.47 2.77
N ILE A 106 -5.23 -14.73 3.05
CA ILE A 106 -6.09 -15.62 3.84
C ILE A 106 -6.30 -15.07 5.25
N PHE A 107 -5.23 -14.64 5.92
CA PHE A 107 -5.34 -14.05 7.27
C PHE A 107 -6.18 -12.79 7.27
N LEU A 108 -6.05 -11.92 6.26
CA LEU A 108 -6.88 -10.72 6.13
C LEU A 108 -8.36 -11.06 5.91
N LEU A 109 -8.66 -12.08 5.10
CA LEU A 109 -10.03 -12.56 4.92
C LEU A 109 -10.63 -13.09 6.23
N LEU A 110 -9.88 -13.90 6.97
CA LEU A 110 -10.30 -14.39 8.28
C LEU A 110 -10.53 -13.23 9.26
N ALA A 111 -9.61 -12.28 9.33
CA ALA A 111 -9.74 -11.08 10.15
C ALA A 111 -11.00 -10.26 9.79
N GLY A 112 -11.31 -10.16 8.49
CA GLY A 112 -12.53 -9.51 8.01
C GLY A 112 -13.81 -10.26 8.45
N ILE A 113 -13.84 -11.58 8.34
CA ILE A 113 -14.96 -12.43 8.77
C ILE A 113 -15.20 -12.29 10.27
N PHE A 114 -14.14 -12.32 11.08
CA PHE A 114 -14.21 -12.14 12.52
C PHE A 114 -14.42 -10.69 12.97
N ARG A 115 -14.53 -9.74 12.02
CA ARG A 115 -14.70 -8.30 12.28
C ARG A 115 -13.60 -7.71 13.18
N LEU A 116 -12.38 -8.23 13.09
CA LEU A 116 -11.26 -7.77 13.90
C LEU A 116 -10.88 -6.30 13.61
N GLY A 117 -11.38 -5.72 12.53
CA GLY A 117 -11.25 -4.28 12.26
C GLY A 117 -11.78 -3.39 13.39
N ASN A 118 -12.77 -3.85 14.15
CA ASN A 118 -13.26 -3.10 15.31
C ASN A 118 -12.21 -2.98 16.43
N LEU A 119 -11.24 -3.90 16.49
CA LEU A 119 -10.15 -3.83 17.46
C LEU A 119 -9.18 -2.67 17.19
N ILE A 120 -9.14 -2.16 15.95
CA ILE A 120 -8.30 -1.02 15.59
C ILE A 120 -8.74 0.24 16.35
N SER A 121 -10.01 0.37 16.67
CA SER A 121 -10.52 1.51 17.47
C SER A 121 -10.00 1.51 18.92
N LEU A 122 -9.46 0.40 19.40
CA LEU A 122 -8.84 0.29 20.71
C LEU A 122 -7.37 0.77 20.72
N ILE A 123 -6.77 0.98 19.54
CA ILE A 123 -5.38 1.43 19.43
C ILE A 123 -5.33 2.92 19.75
N PRO A 124 -4.59 3.33 20.79
CA PRO A 124 -4.43 4.75 21.11
C PRO A 124 -3.75 5.52 19.97
N SER A 125 -4.20 6.73 19.70
CA SER A 125 -3.64 7.59 18.64
C SER A 125 -2.11 7.81 18.73
N PRO A 126 -1.47 7.88 19.91
CA PRO A 126 -0.01 7.95 19.99
C PRO A 126 0.73 6.77 19.35
N VAL A 127 0.15 5.56 19.42
CA VAL A 127 0.74 4.36 18.79
C VAL A 127 0.73 4.50 17.26
N ILE A 128 -0.39 4.97 16.69
CA ILE A 128 -0.50 5.21 15.24
C ILE A 128 0.47 6.29 14.79
N THR A 129 0.57 7.39 15.54
CA THR A 129 1.50 8.49 15.25
C THR A 129 2.94 8.02 15.34
N GLY A 130 3.30 7.27 16.39
CA GLY A 130 4.65 6.70 16.56
C GLY A 130 5.02 5.75 15.42
N PHE A 131 4.11 4.87 15.03
CA PHE A 131 4.30 3.96 13.90
C PHE A 131 4.54 4.71 12.58
N THR A 132 3.68 5.70 12.29
CA THR A 132 3.81 6.51 11.06
C THR A 132 5.11 7.30 11.03
N SER A 133 5.49 7.92 12.15
CA SER A 133 6.75 8.66 12.28
C SER A 133 7.97 7.74 12.12
N GLY A 134 7.92 6.55 12.71
CA GLY A 134 8.97 5.54 12.55
C GLY A 134 9.17 5.12 11.10
N ILE A 135 8.08 4.86 10.38
CA ILE A 135 8.14 4.55 8.94
C ILE A 135 8.72 5.71 8.15
N ALA A 136 8.33 6.96 8.45
CA ALA A 136 8.86 8.14 7.77
C ALA A 136 10.39 8.24 7.92
N ILE A 137 10.92 7.98 9.12
CA ILE A 137 12.37 7.98 9.39
C ILE A 137 13.06 6.86 8.60
N ILE A 138 12.49 5.65 8.57
CA ILE A 138 13.05 4.52 7.81
C ILE A 138 13.12 4.84 6.32
N ILE A 139 12.05 5.39 5.76
CA ILE A 139 12.01 5.78 4.34
C ILE A 139 13.03 6.88 4.07
N ALA A 140 13.07 7.94 4.89
CA ALA A 140 14.03 9.04 4.74
C ALA A 140 15.48 8.54 4.79
N SER A 141 15.81 7.68 5.76
CA SER A 141 17.15 7.10 5.90
C SER A 141 17.54 6.26 4.68
N GLY A 142 16.57 5.50 4.11
CA GLY A 142 16.80 4.73 2.89
C GLY A 142 17.06 5.60 1.65
N GLN A 143 16.50 6.81 1.60
CA GLN A 143 16.67 7.72 0.46
C GLN A 143 17.99 8.50 0.51
N ILE A 144 18.67 8.59 1.66
CA ILE A 144 19.96 9.28 1.78
C ILE A 144 20.99 8.70 0.80
N LYS A 145 21.07 7.39 0.68
CA LYS A 145 21.97 6.70 -0.25
C LYS A 145 21.70 7.11 -1.71
N ASN A 146 20.43 7.11 -2.09
CA ASN A 146 20.01 7.46 -3.45
C ASN A 146 20.28 8.94 -3.75
N PHE A 147 20.12 9.82 -2.76
CA PHE A 147 20.35 11.24 -2.91
C PHE A 147 21.83 11.57 -3.12
N PHE A 148 22.75 10.87 -2.43
CA PHE A 148 24.19 11.05 -2.58
C PHE A 148 24.82 10.20 -3.69
N GLY A 149 24.05 9.37 -4.41
CA GLY A 149 24.54 8.53 -5.50
C GLY A 149 25.55 7.47 -5.05
N ILE A 150 25.46 6.98 -3.81
CA ILE A 150 26.40 6.01 -3.25
C ILE A 150 25.96 4.59 -3.66
N GLU A 151 26.49 4.08 -4.77
CA GLU A 151 26.08 2.77 -5.32
C GLU A 151 26.64 1.55 -4.58
N HIS A 152 27.71 1.69 -3.80
CA HIS A 152 28.46 0.55 -3.24
C HIS A 152 28.28 0.27 -1.74
N PHE A 153 27.30 0.87 -1.09
CA PHE A 153 27.08 0.58 0.34
C PHE A 153 26.07 -0.56 0.51
N THR A 154 26.56 -1.79 0.63
CA THR A 154 25.75 -3.01 0.84
C THR A 154 25.33 -3.21 2.31
N GLY A 155 25.73 -2.34 3.24
CA GLY A 155 25.33 -2.38 4.64
C GLY A 155 24.06 -1.57 4.94
N SER A 156 23.24 -2.06 5.87
CA SER A 156 22.17 -1.25 6.46
C SER A 156 22.81 -0.10 7.25
N PHE A 157 22.14 1.08 7.27
CA PHE A 157 22.61 2.22 8.07
C PHE A 157 22.80 1.86 9.57
N PHE A 158 22.08 0.82 10.02
CA PHE A 158 22.18 0.30 11.40
C PHE A 158 23.39 -0.60 11.64
N ASP A 159 24.10 -1.07 10.59
CA ASP A 159 25.33 -1.86 10.75
C ASP A 159 26.55 -0.97 11.03
N LEU A 160 26.38 0.36 11.01
CA LEU A 160 27.40 1.36 11.26
C LEU A 160 27.33 1.98 12.67
N MET A 161 26.34 1.66 13.47
CA MET A 161 26.19 2.09 14.88
C MET A 161 26.39 0.91 15.83
#